data_a5c379f0481a50738e54dcdbefe8e313
#
_entry.id   a5c379f0481a50738e54dcdbefe8e313
#
_cell.length_a   1.000
_cell.length_b   1.000
_cell.length_c   1.000
_cell.angle_alpha   90.00
_cell.angle_beta   90.00
_cell.angle_gamma   90.00
#
_symmetry.space_group_name_H-M   'P 1'
#
loop_
_entity.id
_entity.type
_entity.pdbx_description
1 polymer ?
#
loop_
_entity_poly.entity_id
_entity_poly.type
_entity_poly.pdbx_seq_one_letter_code
_entity_poly.pdbx_strand_id
1 'polypeptide(L)'
;MTTDSNATENRITYNTQGHVCLVGLNRANKRNAFDSHMIAQLSDAMTRYEQDDNLRCALIFAHGDHFTAGLDLVELQDKLNDGVFEFNDDQIDPWGISGKLRTKPVVVAVKGTCFTVAIELMLNSDVVIASDNCNFAQMEVQRGIMPFGGATVR
;
A
#
# COMPACT_ATOMS: atom_id res chain seq x y z
N MET A 1 1.11 -9.40 32.01
CA MET A 1 0.89 -10.26 30.84
C MET A 1 -0.05 -9.51 29.90
N THR A 2 0.50 -8.66 29.07
CA THR A 2 -0.23 -7.99 27.98
C THR A 2 -0.17 -8.92 26.79
N THR A 3 -1.30 -9.56 26.49
CA THR A 3 -1.44 -10.41 25.29
C THR A 3 -1.30 -9.53 24.05
N ASP A 4 -0.29 -9.80 23.23
CA ASP A 4 -0.12 -9.28 21.88
C ASP A 4 -1.33 -9.69 21.02
N SER A 5 -2.40 -8.90 21.06
CA SER A 5 -3.59 -9.11 20.23
C SER A 5 -3.45 -8.57 18.80
N ASN A 6 -2.25 -8.10 18.41
CA ASN A 6 -1.99 -7.47 17.12
C ASN A 6 -1.54 -8.43 16.00
N ALA A 7 -1.25 -9.68 16.31
CA ALA A 7 -0.58 -10.60 15.36
C ALA A 7 -1.53 -11.34 14.39
N THR A 8 -2.85 -11.10 14.41
CA THR A 8 -3.83 -11.87 13.61
C THR A 8 -4.81 -11.03 12.79
N GLU A 9 -4.71 -9.71 12.79
CA GLU A 9 -5.66 -8.88 12.06
C GLU A 9 -5.22 -8.70 10.60
N ASN A 10 -6.06 -9.13 9.66
CA ASN A 10 -5.80 -8.94 8.23
C ASN A 10 -5.91 -7.45 7.88
N ARG A 11 -4.75 -6.82 7.64
CA ARG A 11 -4.64 -5.42 7.17
C ARG A 11 -4.95 -5.28 5.69
N ILE A 12 -4.86 -6.37 4.95
CA ILE A 12 -5.16 -6.44 3.52
C ILE A 12 -6.20 -7.53 3.30
N THR A 13 -7.26 -7.22 2.57
CA THR A 13 -8.18 -8.23 2.03
C THR A 13 -7.76 -8.60 0.62
N TYR A 14 -7.84 -9.90 0.30
CA TYR A 14 -7.51 -10.42 -1.01
C TYR A 14 -8.65 -11.29 -1.51
N ASN A 15 -9.28 -10.90 -2.60
CA ASN A 15 -10.36 -11.64 -3.25
C ASN A 15 -10.14 -11.66 -4.77
N THR A 16 -10.85 -12.55 -5.45
CA THR A 16 -10.81 -12.62 -6.92
C THR A 16 -12.23 -12.58 -7.48
N GLN A 17 -12.40 -11.87 -8.59
CA GLN A 17 -13.64 -11.85 -9.35
C GLN A 17 -13.33 -12.04 -10.84
N GLY A 18 -13.60 -13.24 -11.36
CA GLY A 18 -13.14 -13.62 -12.68
C GLY A 18 -11.61 -13.54 -12.77
N HIS A 19 -11.09 -12.72 -13.69
CA HIS A 19 -9.66 -12.50 -13.88
C HIS A 19 -9.12 -11.26 -13.16
N VAL A 20 -9.90 -10.66 -12.26
CA VAL A 20 -9.52 -9.46 -11.50
C VAL A 20 -9.21 -9.84 -10.05
N CYS A 21 -8.03 -9.43 -9.58
CA CYS A 21 -7.64 -9.47 -8.17
C CYS A 21 -8.17 -8.21 -7.46
N LEU A 22 -8.82 -8.38 -6.33
CA LEU A 22 -9.32 -7.30 -5.49
C LEU A 22 -8.49 -7.24 -4.21
N VAL A 23 -7.66 -6.20 -4.09
CA VAL A 23 -6.76 -5.97 -2.94
C VAL A 23 -7.28 -4.77 -2.15
N GLY A 24 -7.82 -5.01 -0.96
CA GLY A 24 -8.43 -3.97 -0.14
C GLY A 24 -7.57 -3.61 1.06
N LEU A 25 -7.26 -2.31 1.24
CA LEU A 25 -6.67 -1.79 2.46
C LEU A 25 -7.69 -1.89 3.60
N ASN A 26 -7.37 -2.56 4.71
CA ASN A 26 -8.34 -2.96 5.74
C ASN A 26 -7.89 -2.59 7.16
N ARG A 27 -7.60 -1.31 7.38
CA ARG A 27 -7.28 -0.73 8.70
C ARG A 27 -8.05 0.58 8.88
N ALA A 28 -9.37 0.55 8.58
CA ALA A 28 -10.21 1.75 8.53
C ALA A 28 -10.24 2.55 9.85
N ASN A 29 -10.12 1.88 11.01
CA ASN A 29 -10.03 2.51 12.33
C ASN A 29 -8.81 3.41 12.53
N LYS A 30 -7.77 3.26 11.71
CA LYS A 30 -6.56 4.10 11.63
C LYS A 30 -6.46 4.83 10.28
N ARG A 31 -7.59 5.04 9.59
CA ARG A 31 -7.64 5.62 8.23
C ARG A 31 -6.68 4.94 7.27
N ASN A 32 -6.58 3.63 7.38
CA ASN A 32 -5.68 2.78 6.60
C ASN A 32 -4.20 3.23 6.61
N ALA A 33 -3.74 3.82 7.73
CA ALA A 33 -2.32 4.13 7.90
C ALA A 33 -1.49 2.84 7.86
N PHE A 34 -0.42 2.85 7.06
CA PHE A 34 0.45 1.70 6.84
C PHE A 34 1.38 1.49 8.04
N ASP A 35 1.20 0.36 8.73
CA ASP A 35 2.17 -0.22 9.64
C ASP A 35 3.04 -1.26 8.90
N SER A 36 4.07 -1.77 9.54
CA SER A 36 4.97 -2.77 8.93
C SER A 36 4.23 -4.04 8.49
N HIS A 37 3.19 -4.42 9.24
CA HIS A 37 2.38 -5.59 8.93
C HIS A 37 1.54 -5.38 7.65
N MET A 38 0.94 -4.20 7.48
CA MET A 38 0.19 -3.84 6.28
C MET A 38 1.08 -3.75 5.04
N ILE A 39 2.30 -3.22 5.18
CA ILE A 39 3.31 -3.17 4.11
C ILE A 39 3.65 -4.59 3.65
N ALA A 40 3.98 -5.48 4.58
CA ALA A 40 4.29 -6.87 4.27
C ALA A 40 3.11 -7.60 3.60
N GLN A 41 1.90 -7.46 4.16
CA GLN A 41 0.71 -8.09 3.58
C GLN A 41 0.35 -7.55 2.19
N LEU A 42 0.59 -6.27 1.91
CA LEU A 42 0.36 -5.72 0.57
C LEU A 42 1.35 -6.30 -0.43
N SER A 43 2.63 -6.40 -0.07
CA SER A 43 3.65 -7.07 -0.89
C SER A 43 3.30 -8.53 -1.16
N ASP A 44 2.89 -9.28 -0.14
CA ASP A 44 2.46 -10.68 -0.29
C ASP A 44 1.24 -10.81 -1.22
N ALA A 45 0.26 -9.91 -1.08
CA ALA A 45 -0.92 -9.88 -1.96
C ALA A 45 -0.54 -9.60 -3.41
N MET A 46 0.37 -8.64 -3.65
CA MET A 46 0.85 -8.31 -4.99
C MET A 46 1.72 -9.42 -5.58
N THR A 47 2.52 -10.09 -4.77
CA THR A 47 3.33 -11.24 -5.18
C THR A 47 2.43 -12.42 -5.57
N ARG A 48 1.41 -12.71 -4.79
CA ARG A 48 0.41 -13.73 -5.10
C ARG A 48 -0.34 -13.41 -6.40
N TYR A 49 -0.73 -12.13 -6.60
CA TYR A 49 -1.35 -11.69 -7.84
C TYR A 49 -0.43 -11.91 -9.05
N GLU A 50 0.83 -11.53 -8.94
CA GLU A 50 1.82 -11.68 -10.02
C GLU A 50 2.03 -13.14 -10.43
N GLN A 51 1.99 -14.06 -9.47
CA GLN A 51 2.22 -15.50 -9.68
C GLN A 51 0.99 -16.26 -10.22
N ASP A 52 -0.22 -15.70 -10.13
CA ASP A 52 -1.44 -16.39 -10.58
C ASP A 52 -1.74 -16.12 -12.04
N ASP A 53 -1.45 -17.05 -12.93
CA ASP A 53 -1.66 -16.94 -14.38
C ASP A 53 -3.12 -16.75 -14.81
N ASN A 54 -4.09 -17.01 -13.93
CA ASN A 54 -5.50 -16.74 -14.20
C ASN A 54 -5.88 -15.28 -14.01
N LEU A 55 -5.07 -14.51 -13.27
CA LEU A 55 -5.33 -13.10 -12.98
C LEU A 55 -4.64 -12.19 -14.00
N ARG A 56 -5.36 -11.19 -14.47
CA ARG A 56 -4.93 -10.28 -15.54
C ARG A 56 -4.87 -8.82 -15.14
N CYS A 57 -5.55 -8.46 -14.05
CA CYS A 57 -5.55 -7.10 -13.51
C CYS A 57 -5.75 -7.15 -12.01
N ALA A 58 -5.09 -6.27 -11.27
CA ALA A 58 -5.39 -6.03 -9.87
C ALA A 58 -6.10 -4.69 -9.69
N LEU A 59 -7.09 -4.65 -8.80
CA LEU A 59 -7.70 -3.43 -8.29
C LEU A 59 -7.32 -3.27 -6.83
N ILE A 60 -6.56 -2.22 -6.52
CA ILE A 60 -6.26 -1.81 -5.15
C ILE A 60 -7.29 -0.75 -4.74
N PHE A 61 -7.95 -0.98 -3.62
CA PHE A 61 -8.95 -0.07 -3.06
C PHE A 61 -8.85 -0.03 -1.54
N ALA A 62 -9.69 0.74 -0.86
CA ALA A 62 -9.70 0.81 0.60
C ALA A 62 -11.09 0.60 1.21
N HIS A 63 -11.15 -0.13 2.30
CA HIS A 63 -12.32 -0.17 3.18
C HIS A 63 -12.44 1.10 4.02
N GLY A 64 -13.66 1.46 4.43
CA GLY A 64 -13.95 2.71 5.16
C GLY A 64 -13.95 3.94 4.23
N ASP A 65 -13.79 5.13 4.79
CA ASP A 65 -14.01 6.41 4.09
C ASP A 65 -12.74 7.01 3.46
N HIS A 66 -11.56 6.48 3.79
CA HIS A 66 -10.27 7.01 3.36
C HIS A 66 -9.42 5.94 2.70
N PHE A 67 -8.66 6.34 1.68
CA PHE A 67 -7.70 5.43 1.06
C PHE A 67 -6.56 5.13 2.02
N THR A 68 -5.75 6.12 2.38
CA THR A 68 -4.80 6.01 3.49
C THR A 68 -4.36 7.38 4.00
N ALA A 69 -4.08 7.46 5.31
CA ALA A 69 -3.48 8.63 5.94
C ALA A 69 -1.93 8.65 5.86
N GLY A 70 -1.32 7.70 5.14
CA GLY A 70 0.12 7.58 5.01
C GLY A 70 0.72 6.50 5.92
N LEU A 71 1.98 6.67 6.30
CA LEU A 71 2.66 5.75 7.22
C LEU A 71 2.22 5.96 8.67
N ASP A 72 2.08 4.89 9.43
CA ASP A 72 1.92 4.93 10.89
C ASP A 72 3.30 5.21 11.53
N LEU A 73 3.65 6.50 11.60
CA LEU A 73 4.98 6.94 12.07
C LEU A 73 5.28 6.54 13.52
N VAL A 74 4.27 6.29 14.33
CA VAL A 74 4.45 5.85 15.72
C VAL A 74 4.94 4.40 15.73
N GLU A 75 4.37 3.55 14.90
CA GLU A 75 4.75 2.13 14.82
C GLU A 75 6.07 1.94 14.05
N LEU A 76 6.33 2.79 13.04
CA LEU A 76 7.48 2.67 12.17
C LEU A 76 8.70 3.48 12.65
N GLN A 77 8.62 4.17 13.78
CA GLN A 77 9.66 5.10 14.25
C GLN A 77 11.06 4.47 14.29
N ASP A 78 11.19 3.25 14.78
CA ASP A 78 12.47 2.55 14.89
C ASP A 78 13.00 2.04 13.53
N LYS A 79 12.10 1.89 12.54
CA LYS A 79 12.42 1.38 11.20
C LYS A 79 12.70 2.47 10.17
N LEU A 80 12.34 3.72 10.46
CA LEU A 80 12.54 4.84 9.53
C LEU A 80 14.00 5.07 9.14
N ASN A 81 14.94 4.73 10.03
CA ASN A 81 16.36 4.87 9.78
C ASN A 81 16.99 3.67 9.05
N ASP A 82 16.38 2.48 9.16
CA ASP A 82 16.91 1.22 8.64
C ASP A 82 16.29 0.80 7.30
N GLY A 83 15.26 1.52 6.85
CA GLY A 83 14.49 1.19 5.64
C GLY A 83 13.11 0.65 5.97
N VAL A 84 12.08 1.41 5.58
CA VAL A 84 10.67 1.05 5.80
C VAL A 84 10.18 0.00 4.79
N PHE A 85 10.77 0.01 3.60
CA PHE A 85 10.40 -0.83 2.47
C PHE A 85 11.55 -1.79 2.14
N GLU A 86 11.64 -2.88 2.90
CA GLU A 86 12.55 -3.98 2.61
C GLU A 86 11.76 -5.17 2.08
N PHE A 87 12.03 -5.55 0.84
CA PHE A 87 11.42 -6.69 0.18
C PHE A 87 12.50 -7.67 -0.29
N ASN A 88 12.23 -8.96 -0.19
CA ASN A 88 13.10 -9.99 -0.74
C ASN A 88 13.04 -9.98 -2.27
N ASP A 89 14.05 -10.54 -2.92
CA ASP A 89 14.18 -10.58 -4.39
C ASP A 89 12.97 -11.20 -5.11
N ASP A 90 12.25 -12.09 -4.45
CA ASP A 90 11.06 -12.77 -4.99
C ASP A 90 9.75 -12.04 -4.70
N GLN A 91 9.76 -11.03 -3.84
CA GLN A 91 8.59 -10.25 -3.45
C GLN A 91 8.37 -9.07 -4.38
N ILE A 92 7.11 -8.83 -4.75
CA ILE A 92 6.74 -7.61 -5.46
C ILE A 92 6.73 -6.42 -4.49
N ASP A 93 7.52 -5.40 -4.82
CA ASP A 93 7.41 -4.10 -4.17
C ASP A 93 6.21 -3.33 -4.73
N PRO A 94 5.17 -3.05 -3.92
CA PRO A 94 3.99 -2.31 -4.38
C PRO A 94 4.31 -0.90 -4.90
N TRP A 95 5.41 -0.31 -4.44
CA TRP A 95 5.89 1.01 -4.87
C TRP A 95 6.91 0.95 -6.01
N GLY A 96 7.46 -0.22 -6.31
CA GLY A 96 8.39 -0.45 -7.43
C GLY A 96 9.72 0.29 -7.32
N ILE A 97 10.26 0.43 -6.11
CA ILE A 97 11.56 1.07 -5.84
C ILE A 97 12.65 0.04 -5.61
N SER A 98 12.29 -1.07 -4.97
CA SER A 98 13.18 -2.19 -4.64
C SER A 98 12.48 -3.51 -4.93
N GLY A 99 13.16 -4.64 -4.72
CA GLY A 99 12.58 -5.95 -4.95
C GLY A 99 12.21 -6.22 -6.41
N LYS A 100 11.31 -7.18 -6.60
CA LYS A 100 10.84 -7.57 -7.93
C LYS A 100 9.81 -6.60 -8.46
N LEU A 101 9.97 -6.18 -9.72
CA LEU A 101 8.97 -5.37 -10.41
C LEU A 101 7.80 -6.24 -10.88
N ARG A 102 6.58 -5.73 -10.74
CA ARG A 102 5.39 -6.36 -11.32
C ARG A 102 5.41 -6.29 -12.85
N THR A 103 4.77 -7.25 -13.50
CA THR A 103 4.59 -7.28 -14.96
C THR A 103 3.11 -7.14 -15.38
N LYS A 104 2.19 -7.35 -14.43
CA LYS A 104 0.74 -7.30 -14.69
C LYS A 104 0.12 -5.95 -14.32
N PRO A 105 -0.96 -5.52 -15.00
CA PRO A 105 -1.61 -4.25 -14.78
C PRO A 105 -2.21 -4.09 -13.36
N VAL A 106 -2.10 -2.88 -12.83
CA VAL A 106 -2.69 -2.47 -11.54
C VAL A 106 -3.51 -1.21 -11.71
N VAL A 107 -4.75 -1.26 -11.25
CA VAL A 107 -5.64 -0.11 -11.11
C VAL A 107 -5.72 0.25 -9.63
N VAL A 108 -5.65 1.54 -9.30
CA VAL A 108 -5.83 2.03 -7.92
C VAL A 108 -7.07 2.92 -7.87
N ALA A 109 -8.04 2.56 -7.01
CA ALA A 109 -9.23 3.35 -6.77
C ALA A 109 -9.15 4.05 -5.41
N VAL A 110 -9.11 5.39 -5.41
CA VAL A 110 -8.86 6.20 -4.21
C VAL A 110 -10.06 7.06 -3.85
N LYS A 111 -10.21 7.32 -2.54
CA LYS A 111 -11.24 8.18 -1.96
C LYS A 111 -10.79 8.83 -0.66
N GLY A 112 -11.39 9.96 -0.33
CA GLY A 112 -11.12 10.67 0.93
C GLY A 112 -9.66 11.05 1.09
N THR A 113 -9.05 10.73 2.22
CA THR A 113 -7.63 11.01 2.49
C THR A 113 -6.71 10.09 1.68
N CYS A 114 -5.78 10.68 0.93
CA CYS A 114 -4.81 10.01 0.06
C CYS A 114 -3.43 10.64 0.25
N PHE A 115 -2.74 10.33 1.36
CA PHE A 115 -1.51 11.02 1.75
C PHE A 115 -0.27 10.17 1.50
N THR A 116 0.84 10.85 1.16
CA THR A 116 2.20 10.30 1.14
C THR A 116 2.29 9.01 0.32
N VAL A 117 2.50 7.86 0.93
CA VAL A 117 2.60 6.55 0.27
C VAL A 117 1.40 6.22 -0.65
N ALA A 118 0.23 6.86 -0.47
CA ALA A 118 -0.88 6.75 -1.41
C ALA A 118 -0.51 7.31 -2.78
N ILE A 119 0.10 8.50 -2.80
CA ILE A 119 0.54 9.16 -4.02
C ILE A 119 1.61 8.31 -4.72
N GLU A 120 2.56 7.80 -3.95
CA GLU A 120 3.63 6.95 -4.46
C GLU A 120 3.10 5.63 -5.04
N LEU A 121 2.09 5.02 -4.38
CA LEU A 121 1.42 3.82 -4.90
C LEU A 121 0.66 4.12 -6.21
N MET A 122 -0.05 5.27 -6.27
CA MET A 122 -0.72 5.72 -7.50
C MET A 122 0.28 5.96 -8.64
N LEU A 123 1.42 6.56 -8.36
CA LEU A 123 2.48 6.81 -9.37
C LEU A 123 3.08 5.50 -9.92
N ASN A 124 3.05 4.42 -9.15
CA ASN A 124 3.46 3.09 -9.61
C ASN A 124 2.33 2.26 -10.21
N SER A 125 1.11 2.78 -10.34
CA SER A 125 -0.02 2.07 -10.96
C SER A 125 -0.18 2.45 -12.44
N ASP A 126 -0.97 1.65 -13.19
CA ASP A 126 -1.22 1.91 -14.61
C ASP A 126 -2.43 2.83 -14.81
N VAL A 127 -3.41 2.74 -13.94
CA VAL A 127 -4.63 3.57 -13.97
C VAL A 127 -5.01 3.97 -12.55
N VAL A 128 -5.33 5.24 -12.36
CA VAL A 128 -5.86 5.77 -11.11
C VAL A 128 -7.27 6.28 -11.32
N ILE A 129 -8.20 5.84 -10.45
CA ILE A 129 -9.57 6.34 -10.38
C ILE A 129 -9.74 7.04 -9.04
N ALA A 130 -10.03 8.34 -9.08
CA ALA A 130 -10.21 9.14 -7.87
C ALA A 130 -11.67 9.58 -7.72
N SER A 131 -12.19 9.45 -6.50
CA SER A 131 -13.47 10.06 -6.10
C SER A 131 -13.31 11.59 -6.04
N ASP A 132 -14.38 12.31 -6.22
CA ASP A 132 -14.42 13.79 -6.16
C ASP A 132 -14.12 14.37 -4.77
N ASN A 133 -14.23 13.56 -3.71
CA ASN A 133 -13.91 13.93 -2.34
C ASN A 133 -12.45 13.67 -1.93
N CYS A 134 -11.57 13.33 -2.87
CA CYS A 134 -10.16 13.06 -2.57
C CYS A 134 -9.41 14.29 -2.07
N ASN A 135 -8.60 14.09 -1.03
CA ASN A 135 -7.65 15.06 -0.52
C ASN A 135 -6.24 14.46 -0.60
N PHE A 136 -5.38 15.06 -1.42
CA PHE A 136 -4.01 14.61 -1.67
C PHE A 136 -3.01 15.52 -0.96
N ALA A 137 -2.04 14.91 -0.29
CA ALA A 137 -0.92 15.65 0.31
C ALA A 137 0.34 14.79 0.40
N GLN A 138 1.46 15.37 -0.03
CA GLN A 138 2.81 14.83 0.19
C GLN A 138 3.39 15.54 1.41
N MET A 139 3.35 14.86 2.58
CA MET A 139 3.57 15.50 3.88
C MET A 139 4.96 15.21 4.47
N GLU A 140 5.79 14.47 3.81
CA GLU A 140 7.10 14.02 4.28
C GLU A 140 8.00 15.19 4.67
N VAL A 141 8.03 16.26 3.86
CA VAL A 141 8.81 17.46 4.14
C VAL A 141 8.45 18.12 5.47
N GLN A 142 7.18 18.06 5.89
CA GLN A 142 6.73 18.60 7.18
C GLN A 142 7.20 17.76 8.37
N ARG A 143 7.66 16.54 8.12
CA ARG A 143 8.15 15.57 9.11
C ARG A 143 9.66 15.36 9.04
N GLY A 144 10.37 16.08 8.15
CA GLY A 144 11.79 15.90 7.93
C GLY A 144 12.13 14.53 7.33
N ILE A 145 11.20 13.90 6.62
CA ILE A 145 11.34 12.60 5.97
C ILE A 145 11.40 12.79 4.46
N MET A 146 12.22 12.00 3.78
CA MET A 146 12.23 11.94 2.32
C MET A 146 11.13 10.99 1.83
N PRO A 147 10.43 11.26 0.72
CA PRO A 147 9.53 10.31 0.08
C PRO A 147 10.33 9.12 -0.49
N PHE A 148 10.10 7.92 0.06
CA PHE A 148 10.86 6.72 -0.31
C PHE A 148 10.23 5.91 -1.44
N GLY A 149 8.92 6.05 -1.67
CA GLY A 149 8.16 5.26 -2.63
C GLY A 149 8.17 5.81 -4.06
N GLY A 150 9.06 6.75 -4.38
CA GLY A 150 9.30 7.21 -5.75
C GLY A 150 8.67 8.54 -6.15
N ALA A 151 7.99 9.26 -5.24
CA ALA A 151 7.35 10.54 -5.55
C ALA A 151 8.33 11.62 -6.04
N THR A 152 9.62 11.48 -5.75
CA THR A 152 10.66 12.42 -6.20
C THR A 152 11.12 12.23 -7.65
N VAL A 153 10.79 11.10 -8.27
CA VAL A 153 11.33 10.71 -9.60
C VAL A 153 10.26 10.30 -10.62
N ARG A 154 8.97 10.23 -10.22
CA ARG A 154 7.84 9.83 -11.08
C ARG A 154 6.78 10.90 -11.32
#